data_ddaa056e39351397267af50d673b47f1
#
_entry.id   ddaa056e39351397267af50d673b47f1
#
_cell.length_a   1.000
_cell.length_b   1.000
_cell.length_c   1.000
_cell.angle_alpha   90.00
_cell.angle_beta   90.00
_cell.angle_gamma   90.00
#
_symmetry.space_group_name_H-M   'P 1'
#
loop_
_entity.id
_entity.type
_entity.pdbx_description
1 polymer ?
#
loop_
_entity_poly.entity_id
_entity_poly.type
_entity_poly.pdbx_seq_one_letter_code
_entity_poly.pdbx_strand_id
1 'polypeptide(L)'
;MLSEGHRRAERGADVVVGFAEAHGRPHTSALLDGLEVIPRAHLEYRGSSFEEMDLDAVLARRPQIALVDEFAHTNVPGSRNEKRWQDVEELLDAGIEVISAVNIQHLESLNDVVEKITGVPQRETVPDAIVRAADQVEMVDMTPEALRRRMAHGNIYPPEKIDAALTNYFRSGNLAALRELALLWLADKVDEGLQRY
;
A
#
# COMPACT_ATOMS: atom_id res chain seq x y z
N MET A 1 -5.99 -6.54 -1.09
CA MET A 1 -5.45 -6.45 -2.44
C MET A 1 -5.28 -7.84 -3.08
N LEU A 2 -4.25 -8.66 -2.77
CA LEU A 2 -4.00 -9.96 -3.46
C LEU A 2 -5.20 -10.92 -3.47
N SER A 3 -5.88 -11.10 -2.34
CA SER A 3 -7.09 -11.94 -2.29
C SER A 3 -8.23 -11.42 -3.18
N GLU A 4 -8.33 -10.09 -3.36
CA GLU A 4 -9.28 -9.51 -4.32
C GLU A 4 -8.82 -9.78 -5.75
N GLY A 5 -7.52 -9.71 -6.02
CA GLY A 5 -6.96 -10.08 -7.31
C GLY A 5 -7.35 -11.50 -7.71
N HIS A 6 -7.21 -12.47 -6.80
CA HIS A 6 -7.67 -13.85 -7.03
C HIS A 6 -9.17 -13.93 -7.34
N ARG A 7 -10.00 -13.27 -6.53
CA ARG A 7 -11.46 -13.26 -6.76
C ARG A 7 -11.86 -12.68 -8.12
N ARG A 8 -11.13 -11.66 -8.58
CA ARG A 8 -11.35 -11.06 -9.92
C ARG A 8 -10.88 -12.00 -11.02
N ALA A 9 -9.70 -12.63 -10.86
CA ALA A 9 -9.19 -13.61 -11.81
C ALA A 9 -10.10 -14.85 -11.92
N GLU A 10 -10.63 -15.37 -10.81
CA GLU A 10 -11.61 -16.47 -10.78
C GLU A 10 -12.90 -16.12 -11.51
N ARG A 11 -13.26 -14.84 -11.60
CA ARG A 11 -14.41 -14.35 -12.39
C ARG A 11 -14.07 -14.07 -13.85
N GLY A 12 -12.84 -14.36 -14.28
CA GLY A 12 -12.39 -14.24 -15.66
C GLY A 12 -11.76 -12.90 -16.01
N ALA A 13 -11.48 -12.02 -15.04
CA ALA A 13 -10.74 -10.79 -15.30
C ALA A 13 -9.27 -11.08 -15.55
N ASP A 14 -8.64 -10.33 -16.46
CA ASP A 14 -7.20 -10.37 -16.72
C ASP A 14 -6.47 -9.54 -15.67
N VAL A 15 -5.89 -10.21 -14.67
CA VAL A 15 -5.27 -9.61 -13.48
C VAL A 15 -3.77 -9.89 -13.47
N VAL A 16 -2.98 -8.84 -13.26
CA VAL A 16 -1.53 -8.97 -13.03
C VAL A 16 -1.13 -8.31 -11.71
N VAL A 17 -0.04 -8.77 -11.13
CA VAL A 17 0.65 -8.11 -10.03
C VAL A 17 1.72 -7.21 -10.65
N GLY A 18 1.50 -5.90 -10.68
CA GLY A 18 2.48 -4.92 -11.12
C GLY A 18 3.58 -4.73 -10.08
N PHE A 19 3.20 -4.67 -8.81
CA PHE A 19 4.13 -4.63 -7.69
C PHE A 19 3.47 -5.17 -6.41
N ALA A 20 4.15 -6.06 -5.72
CA ALA A 20 3.77 -6.46 -4.36
C ALA A 20 5.02 -6.84 -3.57
N GLU A 21 5.05 -6.42 -2.29
CA GLU A 21 6.17 -6.69 -1.41
C GLU A 21 5.78 -7.71 -0.33
N ALA A 22 6.34 -8.89 -0.44
CA ALA A 22 6.07 -9.96 0.52
C ALA A 22 6.87 -9.81 1.83
N HIS A 23 7.99 -9.10 1.84
CA HIS A 23 8.89 -8.94 2.98
C HIS A 23 9.26 -10.27 3.68
N GLY A 24 9.39 -11.34 2.90
CA GLY A 24 9.66 -12.68 3.44
C GLY A 24 8.50 -13.29 4.24
N ARG A 25 7.29 -12.78 4.12
CA ARG A 25 6.08 -13.30 4.80
C ARG A 25 5.49 -14.47 4.02
N PRO A 26 5.51 -15.70 4.54
CA PRO A 26 5.07 -16.90 3.82
C PRO A 26 3.62 -16.79 3.31
N HIS A 27 2.74 -16.21 4.12
CA HIS A 27 1.33 -16.05 3.73
C HIS A 27 1.15 -15.07 2.56
N THR A 28 1.89 -13.96 2.54
CA THR A 28 1.83 -13.00 1.42
C THR A 28 2.44 -13.62 0.17
N SER A 29 3.56 -14.36 0.31
CA SER A 29 4.18 -15.07 -0.81
C SER A 29 3.23 -16.10 -1.42
N ALA A 30 2.53 -16.88 -0.58
CA ALA A 30 1.53 -17.85 -1.05
C ALA A 30 0.34 -17.20 -1.78
N LEU A 31 0.03 -15.94 -1.48
CA LEU A 31 -1.03 -15.20 -2.18
C LEU A 31 -0.57 -14.65 -3.55
N LEU A 32 0.70 -14.72 -3.88
CA LEU A 32 1.21 -14.42 -5.23
C LEU A 32 1.08 -15.64 -6.15
N ASP A 33 1.04 -16.85 -5.59
CA ASP A 33 0.91 -18.07 -6.37
C ASP A 33 -0.41 -18.06 -7.16
N GLY A 34 -0.32 -18.36 -8.45
CA GLY A 34 -1.49 -18.38 -9.34
C GLY A 34 -1.90 -17.02 -9.94
N LEU A 35 -1.22 -15.94 -9.59
CA LEU A 35 -1.33 -14.65 -10.29
C LEU A 35 -0.11 -14.43 -11.19
N GLU A 36 -0.31 -13.81 -12.35
CA GLU A 36 0.79 -13.34 -13.17
C GLU A 36 1.50 -12.17 -12.47
N VAL A 37 2.80 -12.30 -12.24
CA VAL A 37 3.62 -11.24 -11.63
C VAL A 37 4.51 -10.64 -12.70
N ILE A 38 4.43 -9.33 -12.89
CA ILE A 38 5.32 -8.61 -13.79
C ILE A 38 6.71 -8.54 -13.15
N PRO A 39 7.78 -8.91 -13.85
CA PRO A 39 9.15 -8.79 -13.35
C PRO A 39 9.47 -7.34 -12.96
N ARG A 40 10.22 -7.16 -11.88
CA ARG A 40 10.64 -5.83 -11.43
C ARG A 40 11.71 -5.24 -12.33
N ALA A 41 11.69 -3.93 -12.50
CA ALA A 41 12.79 -3.19 -13.10
C ALA A 41 13.95 -3.09 -12.10
N HIS A 42 15.18 -3.25 -12.60
CA HIS A 42 16.40 -3.07 -11.81
C HIS A 42 17.03 -1.73 -12.14
N LEU A 43 17.22 -0.90 -11.13
CA LEU A 43 17.78 0.44 -11.26
C LEU A 43 19.05 0.56 -10.43
N GLU A 44 20.13 1.03 -11.04
CA GLU A 44 21.40 1.30 -10.38
C GLU A 44 21.41 2.73 -9.83
N TYR A 45 21.56 2.89 -8.53
CA TYR A 45 21.68 4.19 -7.90
C TYR A 45 22.77 4.19 -6.82
N ARG A 46 23.74 5.09 -6.92
CA ARG A 46 24.88 5.22 -5.99
C ARG A 46 25.62 3.92 -5.72
N GLY A 47 25.75 3.07 -6.75
CA GLY A 47 26.48 1.79 -6.66
C GLY A 47 25.70 0.65 -6.00
N SER A 48 24.40 0.83 -5.78
CA SER A 48 23.50 -0.20 -5.30
C SER A 48 22.41 -0.47 -6.34
N SER A 49 21.99 -1.72 -6.46
CA SER A 49 20.88 -2.13 -7.31
C SER A 49 19.59 -2.11 -6.50
N PHE A 50 18.54 -1.54 -7.07
CA PHE A 50 17.22 -1.44 -6.49
C PHE A 50 16.18 -2.05 -7.42
N GLU A 51 15.14 -2.60 -6.84
CA GLU A 51 14.01 -3.17 -7.56
C GLU A 51 12.80 -2.25 -7.44
N GLU A 52 12.26 -1.86 -8.59
CA GLU A 52 11.06 -1.02 -8.70
C GLU A 52 9.99 -1.69 -9.55
N MET A 53 8.77 -1.18 -9.52
CA MET A 53 7.74 -1.57 -10.47
C MET A 53 8.21 -1.23 -11.89
N ASP A 54 8.13 -2.20 -12.80
CA ASP A 54 8.33 -1.95 -14.22
C ASP A 54 7.03 -1.41 -14.85
N LEU A 55 6.84 -0.09 -14.75
CA LEU A 55 5.67 0.60 -15.28
C LEU A 55 5.50 0.35 -16.78
N ASP A 56 6.60 0.39 -17.55
CA ASP A 56 6.54 0.19 -19.00
C ASP A 56 6.12 -1.24 -19.35
N ALA A 57 6.57 -2.24 -18.59
CA ALA A 57 6.15 -3.63 -18.77
C ALA A 57 4.66 -3.82 -18.43
N VAL A 58 4.14 -3.21 -17.36
CA VAL A 58 2.72 -3.25 -17.02
C VAL A 58 1.87 -2.59 -18.12
N LEU A 59 2.28 -1.41 -18.60
CA LEU A 59 1.60 -0.69 -19.68
C LEU A 59 1.62 -1.50 -21.00
N ALA A 60 2.75 -2.14 -21.34
CA ALA A 60 2.88 -2.97 -22.52
C ALA A 60 2.02 -4.26 -22.44
N ARG A 61 1.90 -4.84 -21.24
CA ARG A 61 1.08 -6.04 -20.97
C ARG A 61 -0.41 -5.76 -21.12
N ARG A 62 -0.85 -4.52 -20.81
CA ARG A 62 -2.25 -4.06 -20.90
C ARG A 62 -3.25 -4.99 -20.19
N PRO A 63 -3.07 -5.30 -18.92
CA PRO A 63 -4.06 -6.09 -18.18
C PRO A 63 -5.37 -5.30 -18.00
N GLN A 64 -6.45 -5.98 -17.64
CA GLN A 64 -7.65 -5.29 -17.18
C GLN A 64 -7.43 -4.68 -15.80
N ILE A 65 -6.74 -5.41 -14.91
CA ILE A 65 -6.52 -5.02 -13.52
C ILE A 65 -5.04 -5.19 -13.17
N ALA A 66 -4.42 -4.16 -12.61
CA ALA A 66 -3.09 -4.22 -12.02
C ALA A 66 -3.16 -4.11 -10.49
N LEU A 67 -2.50 -5.02 -9.79
CA LEU A 67 -2.34 -4.97 -8.33
C LEU A 67 -1.02 -4.26 -8.02
N VAL A 68 -1.09 -3.13 -7.30
CA VAL A 68 0.08 -2.29 -6.99
C VAL A 68 0.11 -1.99 -5.50
N ASP A 69 1.07 -2.56 -4.78
CA ASP A 69 1.30 -2.32 -3.35
C ASP A 69 2.18 -1.08 -3.11
N GLU A 70 2.29 -0.68 -1.85
CA GLU A 70 3.12 0.44 -1.41
C GLU A 70 2.82 1.76 -2.14
N PHE A 71 1.55 2.14 -2.18
CA PHE A 71 1.04 3.30 -2.93
C PHE A 71 1.76 4.63 -2.63
N ALA A 72 2.26 4.81 -1.40
CA ALA A 72 2.98 6.02 -0.97
C ALA A 72 4.49 5.98 -1.24
N HIS A 73 5.01 4.88 -1.80
CA HIS A 73 6.44 4.68 -2.01
C HIS A 73 7.08 5.83 -2.82
N THR A 74 8.29 6.20 -2.44
CA THR A 74 9.14 7.10 -3.21
C THR A 74 10.07 6.27 -4.09
N ASN A 75 9.85 6.31 -5.39
CA ASN A 75 10.64 5.56 -6.35
C ASN A 75 12.12 5.98 -6.34
N VAL A 76 12.99 5.07 -6.68
CA VAL A 76 14.44 5.33 -6.74
C VAL A 76 14.75 6.44 -7.74
N PRO A 77 15.66 7.39 -7.42
CA PRO A 77 16.07 8.43 -8.36
C PRO A 77 16.56 7.85 -9.69
N GLY A 78 15.99 8.31 -10.79
CA GLY A 78 16.17 7.77 -12.13
C GLY A 78 14.96 6.97 -12.62
N SER A 79 13.99 6.69 -11.76
CA SER A 79 12.68 6.20 -12.17
C SER A 79 11.94 7.23 -13.01
N ARG A 80 10.99 6.78 -13.83
CA ARG A 80 10.15 7.65 -14.68
C ARG A 80 9.36 8.67 -13.86
N ASN A 81 8.76 8.23 -12.75
CA ASN A 81 8.04 9.08 -11.79
C ASN A 81 8.73 9.07 -10.43
N GLU A 82 8.58 10.15 -9.67
CA GLU A 82 9.14 10.25 -8.32
C GLU A 82 8.40 9.37 -7.31
N LYS A 83 7.09 9.18 -7.52
CA LYS A 83 6.21 8.49 -6.57
C LYS A 83 5.44 7.36 -7.25
N ARG A 84 5.20 6.28 -6.49
CA ARG A 84 4.41 5.13 -6.93
C ARG A 84 2.98 5.51 -7.30
N TRP A 85 2.36 6.44 -6.57
CA TRP A 85 1.02 6.91 -6.91
C TRP A 85 0.95 7.60 -8.28
N GLN A 86 2.03 8.22 -8.75
CA GLN A 86 2.11 8.80 -10.12
C GLN A 86 2.19 7.70 -11.18
N ASP A 87 2.91 6.60 -10.89
CA ASP A 87 2.89 5.42 -11.77
C ASP A 87 1.48 4.86 -11.89
N VAL A 88 0.73 4.83 -10.79
CA VAL A 88 -0.67 4.38 -10.77
C VAL A 88 -1.57 5.30 -11.59
N GLU A 89 -1.38 6.62 -11.53
CA GLU A 89 -2.11 7.57 -12.39
C GLU A 89 -1.89 7.26 -13.87
N GLU A 90 -0.66 6.98 -14.29
CA GLU A 90 -0.38 6.60 -15.69
C GLU A 90 -1.06 5.28 -16.09
N LEU A 91 -1.16 4.29 -15.18
CA LEU A 91 -1.91 3.05 -15.44
C LEU A 91 -3.39 3.32 -15.61
N LEU A 92 -3.98 4.17 -14.75
CA LEU A 92 -5.39 4.59 -14.85
C LEU A 92 -5.67 5.36 -16.14
N ASP A 93 -4.78 6.28 -16.53
CA ASP A 93 -4.89 7.04 -17.78
C ASP A 93 -4.81 6.13 -19.02
N ALA A 94 -4.08 5.01 -18.91
CA ALA A 94 -4.04 3.98 -19.95
C ALA A 94 -5.29 3.07 -19.98
N GLY A 95 -6.25 3.28 -19.08
CA GLY A 95 -7.49 2.51 -18.97
C GLY A 95 -7.34 1.18 -18.22
N ILE A 96 -6.30 1.02 -17.42
CA ILE A 96 -6.07 -0.14 -16.56
C ILE A 96 -6.69 0.12 -15.19
N GLU A 97 -7.58 -0.75 -14.72
CA GLU A 97 -8.08 -0.68 -13.33
C GLU A 97 -6.95 -1.01 -12.36
N VAL A 98 -6.80 -0.24 -11.29
CA VAL A 98 -5.76 -0.48 -10.29
C VAL A 98 -6.37 -0.77 -8.92
N ILE A 99 -5.90 -1.84 -8.28
CA ILE A 99 -6.20 -2.13 -6.88
C ILE A 99 -4.90 -1.95 -6.09
N SER A 100 -4.89 -0.95 -5.22
CA SER A 100 -3.71 -0.60 -4.43
C SER A 100 -3.97 -0.70 -2.93
N ALA A 101 -2.90 -0.64 -2.14
CA ALA A 101 -2.97 -0.59 -0.69
C ALA A 101 -2.15 0.59 -0.16
N VAL A 102 -2.72 1.30 0.81
CA VAL A 102 -2.07 2.41 1.50
C VAL A 102 -2.33 2.32 3.00
N ASN A 103 -1.32 2.61 3.79
CA ASN A 103 -1.47 2.72 5.23
C ASN A 103 -1.84 4.15 5.61
N ILE A 104 -2.68 4.31 6.62
CA ILE A 104 -3.20 5.63 7.07
C ILE A 104 -2.09 6.63 7.40
N GLN A 105 -0.95 6.18 7.90
CA GLN A 105 0.18 7.05 8.24
C GLN A 105 0.82 7.74 7.03
N HIS A 106 0.54 7.30 5.83
CA HIS A 106 1.08 7.86 4.61
C HIS A 106 0.17 8.91 3.96
N LEU A 107 -1.00 9.20 4.54
CA LEU A 107 -1.84 10.30 4.08
C LEU A 107 -1.23 11.64 4.49
N GLU A 108 -1.04 12.53 3.54
CA GLU A 108 -0.32 13.78 3.73
C GLU A 108 -0.94 14.67 4.80
N SER A 109 -2.27 14.78 4.82
CA SER A 109 -3.01 15.59 5.81
C SER A 109 -2.86 15.09 7.25
N LEU A 110 -2.50 13.81 7.43
CA LEU A 110 -2.39 13.19 8.75
C LEU A 110 -0.95 13.11 9.27
N ASN A 111 0.05 13.52 8.46
CA ASN A 111 1.45 13.34 8.78
C ASN A 111 1.85 13.91 10.15
N ASP A 112 1.48 15.17 10.43
CA ASP A 112 1.78 15.82 11.71
C ASP A 112 1.12 15.12 12.91
N VAL A 113 -0.09 14.61 12.74
CA VAL A 113 -0.84 13.92 13.79
C VAL A 113 -0.23 12.54 14.04
N VAL A 114 0.13 11.84 12.98
CA VAL A 114 0.81 10.55 13.05
C VAL A 114 2.16 10.68 13.76
N GLU A 115 2.94 11.71 13.45
CA GLU A 115 4.21 11.97 14.13
C GLU A 115 4.01 12.25 15.63
N LYS A 116 3.01 13.04 16.00
CA LYS A 116 2.68 13.30 17.41
C LYS A 116 2.27 12.03 18.17
N ILE A 117 1.54 11.12 17.53
CA ILE A 117 1.08 9.85 18.12
C ILE A 117 2.24 8.86 18.26
N THR A 118 3.03 8.71 17.20
CA THR A 118 4.01 7.62 17.08
C THR A 118 5.41 8.03 17.47
N GLY A 119 5.72 9.34 17.43
CA GLY A 119 7.09 9.89 17.57
C GLY A 119 7.96 9.65 16.33
N VAL A 120 7.38 9.20 15.21
CA VAL A 120 8.13 8.86 14.00
C VAL A 120 7.58 9.68 12.81
N PRO A 121 8.39 10.57 12.21
CA PRO A 121 7.98 11.31 11.02
C PRO A 121 7.85 10.36 9.83
N GLN A 122 6.77 10.50 9.06
CA GLN A 122 6.56 9.76 7.83
C GLN A 122 7.11 10.59 6.66
N ARG A 123 8.08 10.02 5.94
CA ARG A 123 8.70 10.68 4.79
C ARG A 123 8.04 10.32 3.46
N GLU A 124 7.40 9.18 3.41
CA GLU A 124 6.66 8.72 2.26
C GLU A 124 5.19 9.07 2.46
N THR A 125 4.68 9.95 1.63
CA THR A 125 3.31 10.43 1.71
C THR A 125 2.63 10.38 0.35
N VAL A 126 1.31 10.32 0.38
CA VAL A 126 0.42 10.44 -0.77
C VAL A 126 -0.57 11.56 -0.50
N PRO A 127 -0.81 12.47 -1.47
CA PRO A 127 -1.83 13.50 -1.32
C PRO A 127 -3.21 12.88 -1.11
N ASP A 128 -3.97 13.40 -0.15
CA ASP A 128 -5.32 12.92 0.16
C ASP A 128 -6.22 12.92 -1.07
N ALA A 129 -6.09 13.93 -1.93
CA ALA A 129 -6.89 14.07 -3.15
C ALA A 129 -6.76 12.85 -4.06
N ILE A 130 -5.57 12.25 -4.16
CA ILE A 130 -5.32 11.06 -4.98
C ILE A 130 -6.07 9.85 -4.42
N VAL A 131 -6.02 9.64 -3.09
CA VAL A 131 -6.76 8.53 -2.45
C VAL A 131 -8.27 8.78 -2.48
N ARG A 132 -8.71 10.05 -2.33
CA ARG A 132 -10.12 10.43 -2.41
C ARG A 132 -10.71 10.28 -3.82
N ALA A 133 -9.89 10.36 -4.85
CA ALA A 133 -10.31 10.16 -6.25
C ALA A 133 -10.62 8.68 -6.58
N ALA A 134 -10.22 7.72 -5.75
CA ALA A 134 -10.53 6.32 -5.97
C ALA A 134 -12.06 6.08 -5.96
N ASP A 135 -12.55 5.27 -6.90
CA ASP A 135 -13.97 4.88 -7.02
C ASP A 135 -14.44 4.15 -5.77
N GLN A 136 -13.58 3.33 -5.19
CA GLN A 136 -13.86 2.58 -3.96
C GLN A 136 -12.68 2.65 -3.01
N VAL A 137 -12.95 2.97 -1.74
CA VAL A 137 -12.01 2.86 -0.63
C VAL A 137 -12.56 1.89 0.39
N GLU A 138 -11.79 0.85 0.68
CA GLU A 138 -12.13 -0.18 1.66
C GLU A 138 -11.14 -0.12 2.83
N MET A 139 -11.66 0.01 4.04
CA MET A 139 -10.83 -0.07 5.24
C MET A 139 -10.67 -1.51 5.68
N VAL A 140 -9.42 -2.00 5.66
CA VAL A 140 -9.07 -3.29 6.27
C VAL A 140 -8.88 -3.06 7.76
N ASP A 141 -9.97 -3.18 8.53
CA ASP A 141 -9.94 -2.95 9.97
C ASP A 141 -9.33 -4.12 10.73
N MET A 142 -8.41 -3.82 11.64
CA MET A 142 -7.79 -4.78 12.54
C MET A 142 -7.63 -4.16 13.92
N THR A 143 -8.05 -4.90 14.97
CA THR A 143 -7.87 -4.40 16.34
C THR A 143 -6.39 -4.32 16.72
N PRO A 144 -6.00 -3.36 17.59
CA PRO A 144 -4.63 -3.26 18.09
C PRO A 144 -4.08 -4.59 18.62
N GLU A 145 -4.90 -5.34 19.35
CA GLU A 145 -4.52 -6.63 19.94
C GLU A 145 -4.27 -7.70 18.87
N ALA A 146 -5.08 -7.75 17.82
CA ALA A 146 -4.89 -8.67 16.71
C ALA A 146 -3.61 -8.34 15.92
N LEU A 147 -3.35 -7.05 15.67
CA LEU A 147 -2.14 -6.61 14.98
C LEU A 147 -0.89 -6.91 15.80
N ARG A 148 -0.92 -6.62 17.11
CA ARG A 148 0.20 -6.93 18.03
C ARG A 148 0.47 -8.43 18.12
N ARG A 149 -0.56 -9.27 18.15
CA ARG A 149 -0.39 -10.74 18.09
C ARG A 149 0.29 -11.17 16.80
N ARG A 150 -0.14 -10.69 15.65
CA ARG A 150 0.51 -10.98 14.36
C ARG A 150 1.98 -10.58 14.36
N MET A 151 2.31 -9.45 14.97
CA MET A 151 3.69 -9.00 15.12
C MET A 151 4.50 -9.91 16.04
N ALA A 152 3.97 -10.26 17.20
CA ALA A 152 4.62 -11.14 18.17
C ALA A 152 4.95 -12.54 17.59
N HIS A 153 4.18 -13.00 16.62
CA HIS A 153 4.44 -14.27 15.92
C HIS A 153 5.41 -14.15 14.73
N GLY A 154 6.10 -13.02 14.58
CA GLY A 154 7.10 -12.81 13.51
C GLY A 154 6.49 -12.62 12.10
N ASN A 155 5.17 -12.39 12.01
CA ASN A 155 4.49 -12.24 10.72
C ASN A 155 4.67 -10.85 10.07
N ILE A 156 5.35 -9.91 10.75
CA ILE A 156 5.53 -8.52 10.30
C ILE A 156 7.01 -8.13 10.29
N TYR A 157 7.72 -8.40 11.40
CA TYR A 157 9.15 -8.11 11.55
C TYR A 157 9.94 -9.36 11.94
N PRO A 158 11.25 -9.41 11.63
CA PRO A 158 12.14 -10.45 12.14
C PRO A 158 12.23 -10.38 13.67
N PRO A 159 12.46 -11.52 14.34
CA PRO A 159 12.37 -11.66 15.82
C PRO A 159 13.12 -10.59 16.61
N GLU A 160 14.32 -10.21 16.16
CA GLU A 160 15.19 -9.23 16.83
C GLU A 160 14.63 -7.80 16.85
N LYS A 161 13.65 -7.48 16.01
CA LYS A 161 13.01 -6.15 15.93
C LYS A 161 11.64 -6.08 16.61
N ILE A 162 11.09 -7.23 17.01
CA ILE A 162 9.71 -7.30 17.52
C ILE A 162 9.53 -6.50 18.81
N ASP A 163 10.39 -6.70 19.82
CA ASP A 163 10.25 -6.04 21.11
C ASP A 163 10.36 -4.52 21.01
N ALA A 164 11.31 -4.02 20.22
CA ALA A 164 11.45 -2.59 19.97
C ALA A 164 10.24 -2.02 19.23
N ALA A 165 9.69 -2.74 18.27
CA ALA A 165 8.50 -2.32 17.53
C ALA A 165 7.27 -2.27 18.46
N LEU A 166 7.03 -3.30 19.27
CA LEU A 166 5.90 -3.41 20.19
C LEU A 166 5.93 -2.38 21.33
N THR A 167 7.12 -1.95 21.76
CA THR A 167 7.29 -0.97 22.82
C THR A 167 7.28 0.48 22.33
N ASN A 168 7.49 0.71 21.04
CA ASN A 168 7.54 2.04 20.43
C ASN A 168 6.32 2.30 19.53
N TYR A 169 6.48 2.16 18.23
CA TYR A 169 5.45 2.51 17.23
C TYR A 169 4.15 1.72 17.45
N PHE A 170 4.24 0.42 17.71
CA PHE A 170 3.10 -0.51 17.83
C PHE A 170 2.56 -0.65 19.26
N ARG A 171 2.66 0.38 20.09
CA ARG A 171 1.92 0.42 21.37
C ARG A 171 0.42 0.38 21.09
N SER A 172 -0.34 -0.28 21.97
CA SER A 172 -1.79 -0.37 21.81
C SER A 172 -2.47 0.99 21.66
N GLY A 173 -2.03 2.00 22.42
CA GLY A 173 -2.55 3.37 22.33
C GLY A 173 -2.27 4.01 20.96
N ASN A 174 -1.07 3.86 20.41
CA ASN A 174 -0.74 4.39 19.09
C ASN A 174 -1.60 3.72 18.00
N LEU A 175 -1.72 2.38 18.05
CA LEU A 175 -2.53 1.63 17.09
C LEU A 175 -4.02 1.97 17.18
N ALA A 176 -4.54 2.16 18.40
CA ALA A 176 -5.92 2.60 18.59
C ALA A 176 -6.14 4.00 17.98
N ALA A 177 -5.24 4.95 18.25
CA ALA A 177 -5.32 6.30 17.69
C ALA A 177 -5.22 6.30 16.15
N LEU A 178 -4.29 5.54 15.56
CA LEU A 178 -4.17 5.41 14.11
C LEU A 178 -5.42 4.78 13.48
N ARG A 179 -6.01 3.78 14.14
CA ARG A 179 -7.28 3.18 13.72
C ARG A 179 -8.42 4.19 13.74
N GLU A 180 -8.54 4.97 14.81
CA GLU A 180 -9.54 6.04 14.91
C GLU A 180 -9.36 7.11 13.84
N LEU A 181 -8.12 7.51 13.56
CA LEU A 181 -7.83 8.45 12.45
C LEU A 181 -8.29 7.88 11.10
N ALA A 182 -8.06 6.60 10.85
CA ALA A 182 -8.48 5.96 9.60
C ALA A 182 -10.02 5.93 9.47
N LEU A 183 -10.73 5.63 10.55
CA LEU A 183 -12.19 5.66 10.58
C LEU A 183 -12.75 7.07 10.35
N LEU A 184 -12.17 8.08 11.00
CA LEU A 184 -12.58 9.48 10.82
C LEU A 184 -12.31 9.97 9.41
N TRP A 185 -11.14 9.66 8.84
CA TRP A 185 -10.80 10.05 7.48
C TRP A 185 -11.74 9.41 6.45
N LEU A 186 -12.09 8.13 6.66
CA LEU A 186 -13.03 7.44 5.78
C LEU A 186 -14.44 8.00 5.89
N ALA A 187 -14.91 8.30 7.11
CA ALA A 187 -16.21 8.92 7.34
C ALA A 187 -16.32 10.28 6.65
N ASP A 188 -15.27 11.09 6.72
CA ASP A 188 -15.19 12.40 6.06
C ASP A 188 -15.28 12.27 4.53
N LYS A 189 -14.60 11.28 3.94
CA LYS A 189 -14.73 10.97 2.51
C LYS A 189 -16.19 10.60 2.13
N VAL A 190 -16.86 9.81 2.96
CA VAL A 190 -18.27 9.42 2.71
C VAL A 190 -19.18 10.64 2.76
N ASP A 191 -18.99 11.53 3.74
CA ASP A 191 -19.78 12.76 3.89
C ASP A 191 -19.61 13.69 2.69
N GLU A 192 -18.38 13.89 2.20
CA GLU A 192 -18.12 14.63 0.96
C GLU A 192 -18.85 14.04 -0.26
N GLY A 193 -18.93 12.72 -0.35
CA GLY A 193 -19.66 12.01 -1.38
C GLY A 193 -21.16 12.29 -1.32
N LEU A 194 -21.73 12.27 -0.11
CA LEU A 194 -23.15 12.57 0.13
C LEU A 194 -23.52 14.03 -0.17
N GLN A 195 -22.61 14.98 0.12
CA GLN A 195 -22.85 16.40 -0.17
C GLN A 195 -22.87 16.73 -1.68
N ARG A 196 -22.31 15.88 -2.53
CA ARG A 196 -22.34 16.04 -4.00
C ARG A 196 -23.57 15.43 -4.65
N TYR A 197 -24.41 14.71 -3.87
CA TYR A 197 -25.61 14.05 -4.33
C TYR A 197 -26.83 14.96 -4.21
#